data_23c5c93cc30849a9794e4bf2a24a7c33
#
_entry.id   23c5c93cc30849a9794e4bf2a24a7c33
#
_cell.length_a   1.000
_cell.length_b   1.000
_cell.length_c   1.000
_cell.angle_alpha   90.00
_cell.angle_beta   90.00
_cell.angle_gamma   90.00
#
_symmetry.space_group_name_H-M   'P 1'
#
loop_
_entity.id
_entity.type
_entity.pdbx_description
1 polymer ?
#
loop_
_entity_poly.entity_id
_entity_poly.type
_entity_poly.pdbx_seq_one_letter_code
_entity_poly.pdbx_strand_id
1 'polypeptide(L)'
;MKNETKQSGRVWSMINHKVFIIGIGVLLLFVGIGIAFPTAFNNGMNAFNAFAMKHFKWVYVLCAIITSAFGLWVMFSKVGNIRLGGKNAKPSVKTLPWVTISLTGSIAIGICFFGVAGPVQNFLNPPEFLGIEGGTAEAVVPALQYCFLHYGVPAYFIVTMAGFALAISAYNGRRAFRASSALYPLIGKACDGPVGTIVDAFMVMSLVIVGTNMGLSVIQLNAGLGNLLGGDMNFELVIIVVYLVMTIYFACSGVHGAMGALSNVNAIMYVGIILFVLICGGVNRLLGLYSTTVSDFIMKYIPLVGFADPVQQTGWQESNSMFYYSWNAMPGLLPAFFYASISYGRKLKEFVLVNIMVPTFFMTCWYVFVGGTAIFGVMDGSGLAEVIASEGSGIATFAFLDIHCDGGDDLCYFRGCHLLLLPPDVPEECHEGCCR
;
A
#
# COMPACT_ATOMS: atom_id res chain seq x y z
N MET A 1 -3.12 6.03 -41.78
CA MET A 1 -4.28 5.07 -41.76
C MET A 1 -3.88 3.62 -42.08
N LYS A 2 -3.18 3.27 -43.20
CA LYS A 2 -2.84 1.86 -43.49
C LYS A 2 -1.84 1.20 -42.55
N ASN A 3 -0.98 1.96 -41.85
CA ASN A 3 0.00 1.43 -40.87
C ASN A 3 -0.64 1.21 -39.50
N GLU A 4 -1.61 2.01 -39.12
CA GLU A 4 -2.28 1.91 -37.80
C GLU A 4 -3.22 0.68 -37.76
N THR A 5 -3.90 0.37 -38.84
CA THR A 5 -4.73 -0.83 -38.94
C THR A 5 -3.93 -2.14 -38.94
N LYS A 6 -2.69 -2.13 -39.47
CA LYS A 6 -1.77 -3.29 -39.36
C LYS A 6 -1.24 -3.50 -37.95
N GLN A 7 -1.03 -2.41 -37.19
CA GLN A 7 -0.53 -2.46 -35.84
C GLN A 7 -1.62 -2.90 -34.85
N SER A 8 -2.87 -2.44 -35.01
CA SER A 8 -4.01 -2.88 -34.21
C SER A 8 -4.34 -4.37 -34.43
N GLY A 9 -4.27 -4.86 -35.64
CA GLY A 9 -4.46 -6.29 -35.94
C GLY A 9 -3.37 -7.18 -35.30
N ARG A 10 -2.16 -6.66 -35.13
CA ARG A 10 -1.05 -7.38 -34.49
C ARG A 10 -1.21 -7.43 -32.95
N VAL A 11 -1.75 -6.38 -32.32
CA VAL A 11 -2.05 -6.35 -30.89
C VAL A 11 -3.19 -7.33 -30.56
N TRP A 12 -4.27 -7.34 -31.35
CA TRP A 12 -5.36 -8.30 -31.19
C TRP A 12 -4.89 -9.76 -31.26
N SER A 13 -3.99 -10.08 -32.16
CA SER A 13 -3.48 -11.46 -32.29
C SER A 13 -2.60 -11.91 -31.12
N MET A 14 -2.13 -10.97 -30.28
CA MET A 14 -1.31 -11.26 -29.09
C MET A 14 -2.14 -11.46 -27.82
N ILE A 15 -3.43 -11.08 -27.84
CA ILE A 15 -4.34 -11.18 -26.69
C ILE A 15 -4.99 -12.57 -26.67
N ASN A 16 -5.00 -13.20 -25.50
CA ASN A 16 -5.83 -14.39 -25.30
C ASN A 16 -7.32 -13.97 -25.22
N HIS A 17 -8.03 -14.07 -26.34
CA HIS A 17 -9.41 -13.62 -26.45
C HIS A 17 -10.34 -14.26 -25.41
N LYS A 18 -10.13 -15.54 -25.06
CA LYS A 18 -10.96 -16.23 -24.06
C LYS A 18 -10.78 -15.59 -22.67
N VAL A 19 -9.55 -15.39 -22.24
CA VAL A 19 -9.25 -14.72 -20.96
C VAL A 19 -9.79 -13.31 -20.92
N PHE A 20 -9.59 -12.55 -22.02
CA PHE A 20 -10.04 -11.17 -22.13
C PHE A 20 -11.56 -11.06 -22.05
N ILE A 21 -12.29 -11.85 -22.87
CA ILE A 21 -13.76 -11.80 -22.91
C ILE A 21 -14.37 -12.25 -21.58
N ILE A 22 -13.86 -13.33 -20.98
CA ILE A 22 -14.35 -13.81 -19.68
C ILE A 22 -14.07 -12.77 -18.60
N GLY A 23 -12.83 -12.28 -18.51
CA GLY A 23 -12.43 -11.32 -17.47
C GLY A 23 -13.19 -10.00 -17.56
N ILE A 24 -13.24 -9.39 -18.75
CA ILE A 24 -14.00 -8.13 -18.96
C ILE A 24 -15.51 -8.35 -18.83
N GLY A 25 -16.03 -9.47 -19.34
CA GLY A 25 -17.46 -9.78 -19.22
C GLY A 25 -17.91 -9.89 -17.77
N VAL A 26 -17.16 -10.62 -16.94
CA VAL A 26 -17.44 -10.71 -15.50
C VAL A 26 -17.27 -9.36 -14.80
N LEU A 27 -16.25 -8.59 -15.16
CA LEU A 27 -16.05 -7.23 -14.64
C LEU A 27 -17.26 -6.33 -14.91
N LEU A 28 -17.67 -6.26 -16.19
CA LEU A 28 -18.82 -5.44 -16.61
C LEU A 28 -20.12 -5.89 -15.95
N LEU A 29 -20.31 -7.20 -15.80
CA LEU A 29 -21.45 -7.77 -15.07
C LEU A 29 -21.44 -7.31 -13.60
N PHE A 30 -20.30 -7.39 -12.91
CA PHE A 30 -20.14 -6.97 -11.53
C PHE A 30 -20.44 -5.48 -11.35
N VAL A 31 -19.87 -4.63 -12.20
CA VAL A 31 -20.12 -3.18 -12.20
C VAL A 31 -21.59 -2.89 -12.53
N GLY A 32 -22.15 -3.56 -13.54
CA GLY A 32 -23.55 -3.39 -13.95
C GLY A 32 -24.53 -3.75 -12.83
N ILE A 33 -24.31 -4.87 -12.13
CA ILE A 33 -25.14 -5.27 -10.96
C ILE A 33 -24.96 -4.24 -9.82
N GLY A 34 -23.75 -3.78 -9.55
CA GLY A 34 -23.47 -2.79 -8.53
C GLY A 34 -24.19 -1.45 -8.77
N ILE A 35 -24.28 -1.01 -10.03
CA ILE A 35 -24.98 0.22 -10.40
C ILE A 35 -26.50 -0.01 -10.39
N ALA A 36 -26.98 -1.15 -10.92
CA ALA A 36 -28.42 -1.42 -11.04
C ALA A 36 -29.08 -1.74 -9.68
N PHE A 37 -28.36 -2.41 -8.79
CA PHE A 37 -28.88 -2.91 -7.50
C PHE A 37 -27.89 -2.65 -6.36
N PRO A 38 -27.53 -1.40 -6.03
CA PRO A 38 -26.42 -1.07 -5.13
C PRO A 38 -26.59 -1.67 -3.73
N THR A 39 -27.78 -1.59 -3.16
CA THR A 39 -28.06 -2.12 -1.79
C THR A 39 -27.96 -3.65 -1.74
N ALA A 40 -28.59 -4.34 -2.71
CA ALA A 40 -28.56 -5.80 -2.77
C ALA A 40 -27.13 -6.31 -3.03
N PHE A 41 -26.41 -5.64 -3.91
CA PHE A 41 -25.02 -5.95 -4.22
C PHE A 41 -24.11 -5.78 -2.97
N ASN A 42 -24.21 -4.65 -2.26
CA ASN A 42 -23.44 -4.42 -1.05
C ASN A 42 -23.77 -5.46 0.04
N ASN A 43 -25.04 -5.76 0.27
CA ASN A 43 -25.43 -6.77 1.23
C ASN A 43 -24.91 -8.16 0.86
N GLY A 44 -24.97 -8.54 -0.42
CA GLY A 44 -24.43 -9.80 -0.92
C GLY A 44 -22.89 -9.87 -0.76
N MET A 45 -22.16 -8.80 -1.09
CA MET A 45 -20.72 -8.73 -0.91
C MET A 45 -20.31 -8.78 0.56
N ASN A 46 -21.01 -8.07 1.43
CA ASN A 46 -20.76 -8.11 2.87
C ASN A 46 -21.01 -9.50 3.45
N ALA A 47 -22.10 -10.17 3.06
CA ALA A 47 -22.39 -11.53 3.48
C ALA A 47 -21.33 -12.53 2.99
N PHE A 48 -20.88 -12.41 1.74
CA PHE A 48 -19.81 -13.24 1.19
C PHE A 48 -18.48 -12.99 1.93
N ASN A 49 -18.12 -11.73 2.17
CA ASN A 49 -16.93 -11.37 2.92
C ASN A 49 -16.98 -11.94 4.34
N ALA A 50 -18.10 -11.75 5.06
CA ALA A 50 -18.28 -12.30 6.40
C ALA A 50 -18.15 -13.84 6.41
N PHE A 51 -18.74 -14.53 5.43
CA PHE A 51 -18.59 -15.97 5.28
C PHE A 51 -17.12 -16.36 5.05
N ALA A 52 -16.44 -15.69 4.11
CA ALA A 52 -15.05 -15.96 3.79
C ALA A 52 -14.12 -15.73 4.99
N MET A 53 -14.30 -14.60 5.69
CA MET A 53 -13.48 -14.27 6.87
C MET A 53 -13.74 -15.27 8.01
N LYS A 54 -14.98 -15.64 8.26
CA LYS A 54 -15.34 -16.60 9.32
C LYS A 54 -14.74 -17.98 9.09
N HIS A 55 -14.76 -18.49 7.84
CA HIS A 55 -14.37 -19.88 7.55
C HIS A 55 -12.94 -20.04 7.04
N PHE A 56 -12.34 -19.01 6.43
CA PHE A 56 -11.04 -19.10 5.77
C PHE A 56 -9.97 -18.18 6.36
N LYS A 57 -10.22 -17.51 7.51
CA LYS A 57 -9.22 -16.65 8.16
C LYS A 57 -7.88 -17.33 8.39
N TRP A 58 -7.89 -18.62 8.75
CA TRP A 58 -6.66 -19.42 8.93
C TRP A 58 -5.83 -19.56 7.65
N VAL A 59 -6.46 -19.55 6.47
CA VAL A 59 -5.75 -19.61 5.18
C VAL A 59 -4.93 -18.33 4.98
N TYR A 60 -5.49 -17.15 5.27
CA TYR A 60 -4.79 -15.88 5.17
C TYR A 60 -3.61 -15.81 6.13
N VAL A 61 -3.81 -16.24 7.38
CA VAL A 61 -2.74 -16.32 8.39
C VAL A 61 -1.61 -17.24 7.92
N LEU A 62 -1.94 -18.45 7.48
CA LEU A 62 -0.93 -19.40 6.98
C LEU A 62 -0.22 -18.87 5.73
N CYS A 63 -0.93 -18.23 4.82
CA CYS A 63 -0.34 -17.61 3.64
C CYS A 63 0.69 -16.53 4.04
N ALA A 64 0.35 -15.66 4.98
CA ALA A 64 1.25 -14.62 5.48
C ALA A 64 2.49 -15.21 6.16
N ILE A 65 2.34 -16.24 7.00
CA ILE A 65 3.46 -16.91 7.68
C ILE A 65 4.35 -17.63 6.68
N ILE A 66 3.76 -18.45 5.78
CA ILE A 66 4.51 -19.27 4.81
C ILE A 66 5.28 -18.38 3.83
N THR A 67 4.64 -17.34 3.31
CA THR A 67 5.30 -16.40 2.38
C THR A 67 6.43 -15.63 3.07
N SER A 68 6.26 -15.23 4.33
CA SER A 68 7.30 -14.59 5.13
C SER A 68 8.49 -15.52 5.38
N ALA A 69 8.23 -16.75 5.83
CA ALA A 69 9.27 -17.74 6.08
C ALA A 69 10.02 -18.10 4.79
N PHE A 70 9.30 -18.30 3.69
CA PHE A 70 9.89 -18.61 2.39
C PHE A 70 10.71 -17.45 1.84
N GLY A 71 10.23 -16.21 1.94
CA GLY A 71 10.96 -15.03 1.50
C GLY A 71 12.27 -14.85 2.26
N LEU A 72 12.24 -14.99 3.59
CA LEU A 72 13.45 -14.96 4.43
C LEU A 72 14.41 -16.11 4.05
N TRP A 73 13.89 -17.32 3.85
CA TRP A 73 14.71 -18.45 3.42
C TRP A 73 15.38 -18.18 2.06
N VAL A 74 14.68 -17.64 1.08
CA VAL A 74 15.27 -17.24 -0.22
C VAL A 74 16.39 -16.23 -0.03
N MET A 75 16.18 -15.24 0.84
CA MET A 75 17.15 -14.16 1.07
C MET A 75 18.48 -14.69 1.62
N PHE A 76 18.44 -15.62 2.56
CA PHE A 76 19.64 -16.15 3.25
C PHE A 76 20.19 -17.44 2.65
N SER A 77 19.46 -18.10 1.73
CA SER A 77 19.87 -19.36 1.12
C SER A 77 20.71 -19.18 -0.15
N LYS A 78 21.36 -20.27 -0.58
CA LYS A 78 22.08 -20.33 -1.87
C LYS A 78 21.15 -20.12 -3.07
N VAL A 79 19.85 -20.42 -2.94
CA VAL A 79 18.82 -20.21 -3.96
C VAL A 79 18.70 -18.73 -4.32
N GLY A 80 18.88 -17.83 -3.36
CA GLY A 80 18.90 -16.40 -3.60
C GLY A 80 19.94 -15.91 -4.61
N ASN A 81 20.97 -16.70 -4.91
CA ASN A 81 21.99 -16.36 -5.92
C ASN A 81 21.58 -16.72 -7.35
N ILE A 82 20.47 -17.45 -7.54
CA ILE A 82 19.92 -17.75 -8.87
C ILE A 82 19.53 -16.42 -9.53
N ARG A 83 19.86 -16.28 -10.82
CA ARG A 83 19.59 -15.08 -11.60
C ARG A 83 18.37 -15.32 -12.51
N LEU A 84 17.44 -14.39 -12.51
CA LEU A 84 16.29 -14.40 -13.41
C LEU A 84 16.75 -14.26 -14.87
N GLY A 85 16.41 -15.25 -15.71
CA GLY A 85 16.84 -15.31 -17.10
C GLY A 85 18.18 -16.07 -17.32
N GLY A 86 18.76 -16.67 -16.25
CA GLY A 86 19.98 -17.49 -16.34
C GLY A 86 21.27 -16.74 -16.00
N LYS A 87 22.38 -17.51 -15.93
CA LYS A 87 23.68 -17.01 -15.41
C LYS A 87 24.21 -15.75 -16.10
N ASN A 88 23.98 -15.62 -17.39
CA ASN A 88 24.51 -14.52 -18.22
C ASN A 88 23.52 -13.37 -18.42
N ALA A 89 22.31 -13.45 -17.84
CA ALA A 89 21.31 -12.40 -17.97
C ALA A 89 21.79 -11.09 -17.32
N LYS A 90 21.61 -9.98 -18.02
CA LYS A 90 21.93 -8.64 -17.50
C LYS A 90 20.63 -7.93 -17.09
N PRO A 91 20.66 -7.12 -16.01
CA PRO A 91 19.49 -6.34 -15.60
C PRO A 91 18.95 -5.47 -16.76
N SER A 92 17.62 -5.56 -16.98
CA SER A 92 16.95 -4.74 -18.00
C SER A 92 16.75 -3.30 -17.54
N VAL A 93 16.66 -3.05 -16.23
CA VAL A 93 16.46 -1.74 -15.62
C VAL A 93 17.66 -1.43 -14.72
N LYS A 94 18.16 -0.18 -14.75
CA LYS A 94 19.24 0.29 -13.84
C LYS A 94 18.79 0.17 -12.38
N THR A 95 19.75 0.05 -11.45
CA THR A 95 19.44 -0.27 -10.04
C THR A 95 18.60 0.80 -9.37
N LEU A 96 18.96 2.08 -9.46
CA LEU A 96 18.20 3.14 -8.79
C LEU A 96 16.76 3.26 -9.32
N PRO A 97 16.50 3.39 -10.63
CA PRO A 97 15.12 3.35 -11.14
C PRO A 97 14.35 2.08 -10.76
N TRP A 98 15.01 0.92 -10.74
CA TRP A 98 14.37 -0.32 -10.33
C TRP A 98 13.91 -0.27 -8.87
N VAL A 99 14.74 0.24 -7.95
CA VAL A 99 14.39 0.39 -6.53
C VAL A 99 13.27 1.41 -6.35
N THR A 100 13.36 2.59 -6.97
CA THR A 100 12.35 3.65 -6.83
C THR A 100 11.00 3.26 -7.42
N ILE A 101 10.98 2.58 -8.56
CA ILE A 101 9.76 2.07 -9.18
C ILE A 101 9.13 0.96 -8.32
N SER A 102 9.94 0.04 -7.78
CA SER A 102 9.44 -1.00 -6.86
C SER A 102 8.86 -0.39 -5.58
N LEU A 103 9.53 0.60 -5.01
CA LEU A 103 9.07 1.32 -3.82
C LEU A 103 7.74 2.03 -4.06
N THR A 104 7.69 2.91 -5.07
CA THR A 104 6.50 3.73 -5.32
C THR A 104 5.30 2.93 -5.80
N GLY A 105 5.52 1.80 -6.48
CA GLY A 105 4.46 0.88 -6.88
C GLY A 105 3.84 0.09 -5.72
N SER A 106 4.50 0.06 -4.55
CA SER A 106 4.06 -0.73 -3.39
C SER A 106 3.28 0.05 -2.35
N ILE A 107 3.57 1.35 -2.18
CA ILE A 107 3.27 2.07 -0.94
C ILE A 107 2.17 3.14 -1.09
N ALA A 108 1.80 3.52 -2.31
CA ALA A 108 1.04 4.75 -2.58
C ALA A 108 -0.20 4.96 -1.68
N ILE A 109 -1.16 4.04 -1.70
CA ILE A 109 -2.42 4.21 -0.94
C ILE A 109 -2.23 3.97 0.54
N GLY A 110 -1.42 2.98 0.92
CA GLY A 110 -1.15 2.68 2.32
C GLY A 110 -0.63 3.89 3.08
N ILE A 111 0.24 4.69 2.48
CA ILE A 111 0.82 5.86 3.15
C ILE A 111 0.06 7.16 2.89
N CYS A 112 -0.50 7.37 1.70
CA CYS A 112 -1.20 8.62 1.40
C CYS A 112 -2.56 8.68 2.09
N PHE A 113 -3.39 7.64 1.96
CA PHE A 113 -4.74 7.63 2.52
C PHE A 113 -4.76 7.22 4.00
N PHE A 114 -4.02 6.17 4.36
CA PHE A 114 -4.03 5.62 5.72
C PHE A 114 -2.82 6.03 6.58
N GLY A 115 -1.92 6.85 6.05
CA GLY A 115 -0.68 7.20 6.74
C GLY A 115 -0.85 8.01 8.02
N VAL A 116 -1.95 8.74 8.11
CA VAL A 116 -2.39 9.50 9.30
C VAL A 116 -3.62 8.83 9.92
N ALA A 117 -4.65 8.54 9.11
CA ALA A 117 -5.90 7.97 9.62
C ALA A 117 -5.72 6.61 10.29
N GLY A 118 -4.90 5.72 9.71
CA GLY A 118 -4.67 4.37 10.26
C GLY A 118 -4.09 4.37 11.68
N PRO A 119 -2.96 5.05 11.92
CA PRO A 119 -2.41 5.20 13.27
C PRO A 119 -3.39 5.79 14.28
N VAL A 120 -4.10 6.86 13.92
CA VAL A 120 -5.07 7.52 14.81
C VAL A 120 -6.24 6.58 15.12
N GLN A 121 -6.81 5.91 14.11
CA GLN A 121 -7.92 4.97 14.32
C GLN A 121 -7.51 3.78 15.20
N ASN A 122 -6.34 3.18 14.97
CA ASN A 122 -5.82 2.08 15.80
C ASN A 122 -5.48 2.54 17.22
N PHE A 123 -5.06 3.79 17.40
CA PHE A 123 -4.78 4.39 18.70
C PHE A 123 -6.05 4.60 19.52
N LEU A 124 -7.11 5.09 18.89
CA LEU A 124 -8.39 5.32 19.54
C LEU A 124 -9.19 4.02 19.75
N ASN A 125 -9.02 3.03 18.87
CA ASN A 125 -9.77 1.77 18.89
C ASN A 125 -8.82 0.57 18.81
N PRO A 126 -7.97 0.34 19.83
CA PRO A 126 -7.10 -0.83 19.86
C PRO A 126 -7.93 -2.11 19.91
N PRO A 127 -7.37 -3.28 19.48
CA PRO A 127 -8.06 -4.55 19.57
C PRO A 127 -8.48 -4.88 21.02
N GLU A 128 -9.74 -5.24 21.23
CA GLU A 128 -10.29 -5.55 22.56
C GLU A 128 -9.50 -6.66 23.30
N PHE A 129 -9.00 -7.66 22.57
CA PHE A 129 -8.22 -8.75 23.15
C PHE A 129 -6.85 -8.34 23.70
N LEU A 130 -6.38 -7.13 23.45
CA LEU A 130 -5.17 -6.58 24.09
C LEU A 130 -5.45 -6.07 25.50
N GLY A 131 -6.71 -5.79 25.84
CA GLY A 131 -7.09 -5.22 27.13
C GLY A 131 -6.51 -3.82 27.38
N ILE A 132 -6.23 -3.07 26.31
CA ILE A 132 -5.64 -1.72 26.35
C ILE A 132 -6.77 -0.73 26.04
N GLU A 133 -6.88 0.32 26.86
CA GLU A 133 -7.84 1.40 26.65
C GLU A 133 -7.34 2.32 25.51
N GLY A 134 -8.24 2.66 24.59
CA GLY A 134 -7.95 3.57 23.49
C GLY A 134 -7.65 4.99 23.96
N GLY A 135 -6.81 5.72 23.24
CA GLY A 135 -6.41 7.08 23.61
C GLY A 135 -5.35 7.17 24.71
N THR A 136 -4.85 6.05 25.21
CA THR A 136 -3.84 6.01 26.29
C THR A 136 -2.42 5.84 25.74
N ALA A 137 -1.41 6.22 26.54
CA ALA A 137 -0.01 6.06 26.17
C ALA A 137 0.37 4.60 25.83
N GLU A 138 -0.30 3.64 26.45
CA GLU A 138 -0.09 2.20 26.22
C GLU A 138 -0.58 1.76 24.82
N ALA A 139 -1.55 2.46 24.24
CA ALA A 139 -2.08 2.16 22.92
C ALA A 139 -1.19 2.64 21.76
N VAL A 140 -0.21 3.53 21.99
CA VAL A 140 0.62 4.13 20.95
C VAL A 140 1.43 3.10 20.16
N VAL A 141 2.21 2.26 20.86
CA VAL A 141 3.07 1.25 20.21
C VAL A 141 2.23 0.19 19.47
N PRO A 142 1.21 -0.43 20.08
CA PRO A 142 0.31 -1.35 19.38
C PRO A 142 -0.37 -0.74 18.15
N ALA A 143 -0.84 0.51 18.21
CA ALA A 143 -1.46 1.18 17.08
C ALA A 143 -0.55 1.22 15.85
N LEU A 144 0.73 1.57 16.04
CA LEU A 144 1.74 1.59 14.98
C LEU A 144 2.10 0.19 14.49
N GLN A 145 2.17 -0.80 15.38
CA GLN A 145 2.44 -2.20 15.02
C GLN A 145 1.33 -2.78 14.15
N TYR A 146 0.07 -2.46 14.42
CA TYR A 146 -1.05 -2.86 13.55
C TYR A 146 -0.99 -2.17 12.19
N CYS A 147 -0.48 -0.94 12.09
CA CYS A 147 -0.19 -0.34 10.79
C CYS A 147 0.91 -1.13 10.03
N PHE A 148 1.98 -1.57 10.71
CA PHE A 148 3.00 -2.42 10.10
C PHE A 148 2.44 -3.77 9.64
N LEU A 149 1.49 -4.31 10.38
CA LEU A 149 0.82 -5.57 10.07
C LEU A 149 -0.13 -5.43 8.86
N HIS A 150 -0.94 -4.38 8.83
CA HIS A 150 -2.01 -4.20 7.85
C HIS A 150 -1.51 -3.67 6.50
N TYR A 151 -0.62 -2.69 6.52
CA TYR A 151 -0.18 -1.99 5.31
C TYR A 151 1.24 -2.36 4.87
N GLY A 152 1.93 -3.23 5.60
CA GLY A 152 3.36 -3.41 5.45
C GLY A 152 3.84 -4.85 5.29
N VAL A 153 4.52 -5.34 6.27
CA VAL A 153 5.42 -6.50 6.17
C VAL A 153 4.76 -7.75 5.58
N PRO A 154 3.63 -8.26 6.09
CA PRO A 154 3.01 -9.47 5.53
C PRO A 154 2.53 -9.27 4.10
N ALA A 155 1.99 -8.08 3.79
CA ALA A 155 1.53 -7.73 2.46
C ALA A 155 2.66 -7.81 1.43
N TYR A 156 3.82 -7.21 1.75
CA TYR A 156 4.98 -7.25 0.86
C TYR A 156 5.50 -8.66 0.64
N PHE A 157 5.47 -9.53 1.66
CA PHE A 157 5.83 -10.94 1.48
C PHE A 157 4.87 -11.65 0.53
N ILE A 158 3.56 -11.52 0.72
CA ILE A 158 2.54 -12.16 -0.11
C ILE A 158 2.71 -11.76 -1.58
N VAL A 159 2.76 -10.46 -1.84
CA VAL A 159 2.87 -9.90 -3.20
C VAL A 159 4.20 -10.26 -3.86
N THR A 160 5.30 -10.13 -3.13
CA THR A 160 6.63 -10.43 -3.67
C THR A 160 6.79 -11.91 -3.98
N MET A 161 6.24 -12.81 -3.17
CA MET A 161 6.31 -14.25 -3.42
C MET A 161 5.47 -14.66 -4.63
N ALA A 162 4.33 -14.03 -4.87
CA ALA A 162 3.57 -14.21 -6.11
C ALA A 162 4.39 -13.76 -7.34
N GLY A 163 5.01 -12.58 -7.27
CA GLY A 163 5.91 -12.06 -8.32
C GLY A 163 7.15 -12.93 -8.54
N PHE A 164 7.72 -13.48 -7.47
CA PHE A 164 8.84 -14.41 -7.50
C PHE A 164 8.47 -15.69 -8.26
N ALA A 165 7.33 -16.31 -7.96
CA ALA A 165 6.86 -17.52 -8.65
C ALA A 165 6.64 -17.26 -10.14
N LEU A 166 6.04 -16.11 -10.48
CA LEU A 166 5.86 -15.68 -11.87
C LEU A 166 7.20 -15.45 -12.58
N ALA A 167 8.11 -14.69 -11.96
CA ALA A 167 9.40 -14.36 -12.56
C ALA A 167 10.25 -15.62 -12.85
N ILE A 168 10.33 -16.57 -11.91
CA ILE A 168 11.02 -17.84 -12.12
C ILE A 168 10.36 -18.63 -13.24
N SER A 169 9.04 -18.76 -13.22
CA SER A 169 8.31 -19.53 -14.21
C SER A 169 8.49 -18.95 -15.62
N ALA A 170 8.40 -17.63 -15.75
CA ALA A 170 8.54 -16.94 -17.03
C ALA A 170 10.00 -16.94 -17.54
N TYR A 171 10.95 -16.50 -16.72
CA TYR A 171 12.31 -16.25 -17.18
C TYR A 171 13.21 -17.48 -17.15
N ASN A 172 13.12 -18.32 -16.12
CA ASN A 172 13.92 -19.51 -15.98
C ASN A 172 13.21 -20.75 -16.54
N GLY A 173 11.90 -20.84 -16.32
CA GLY A 173 11.04 -21.90 -16.88
C GLY A 173 10.64 -21.70 -18.35
N ARG A 174 10.94 -20.52 -18.95
CA ARG A 174 10.61 -20.16 -20.34
C ARG A 174 9.12 -20.30 -20.67
N ARG A 175 8.26 -20.01 -19.69
CA ARG A 175 6.82 -20.06 -19.85
C ARG A 175 6.26 -18.69 -20.23
N ALA A 176 5.00 -18.68 -20.70
CA ALA A 176 4.31 -17.42 -20.96
C ALA A 176 4.21 -16.57 -19.70
N PHE A 177 4.33 -15.25 -19.84
CA PHE A 177 4.22 -14.30 -18.73
C PHE A 177 2.74 -14.09 -18.37
N ARG A 178 2.18 -15.01 -17.59
CA ARG A 178 0.76 -15.04 -17.18
C ARG A 178 0.61 -15.69 -15.80
N ALA A 179 -0.47 -15.37 -15.07
CA ALA A 179 -0.70 -15.84 -13.70
C ALA A 179 -0.68 -17.37 -13.58
N SER A 180 -1.36 -18.05 -14.50
CA SER A 180 -1.40 -19.53 -14.54
C SER A 180 -0.02 -20.17 -14.64
N SER A 181 0.95 -19.52 -15.28
CA SER A 181 2.31 -20.04 -15.39
C SER A 181 3.03 -20.14 -14.05
N ALA A 182 2.71 -19.26 -13.09
CA ALA A 182 3.26 -19.33 -11.74
C ALA A 182 2.84 -20.60 -10.99
N LEU A 183 1.69 -21.18 -11.34
CA LEU A 183 1.16 -22.41 -10.74
C LEU A 183 1.69 -23.69 -11.38
N TYR A 184 2.50 -23.60 -12.44
CA TYR A 184 3.01 -24.79 -13.15
C TYR A 184 3.69 -25.82 -12.24
N PRO A 185 4.50 -25.44 -11.23
CA PRO A 185 5.09 -26.41 -10.33
C PRO A 185 4.08 -27.25 -9.53
N LEU A 186 2.86 -26.71 -9.32
CA LEU A 186 1.78 -27.35 -8.54
C LEU A 186 0.84 -28.18 -9.43
N ILE A 187 0.41 -27.63 -10.57
CA ILE A 187 -0.65 -28.24 -11.41
C ILE A 187 -0.14 -28.71 -12.78
N GLY A 188 1.15 -28.55 -13.06
CA GLY A 188 1.77 -29.03 -14.30
C GLY A 188 1.10 -28.47 -15.56
N LYS A 189 0.85 -29.34 -16.55
CA LYS A 189 0.23 -28.95 -17.84
C LYS A 189 -1.22 -28.44 -17.72
N ALA A 190 -1.90 -28.63 -16.60
CA ALA A 190 -3.24 -28.11 -16.38
C ALA A 190 -3.28 -26.58 -16.45
N CYS A 191 -2.16 -25.89 -16.20
CA CYS A 191 -2.05 -24.45 -16.37
C CYS A 191 -2.15 -23.96 -17.81
N ASP A 192 -2.00 -24.83 -18.80
CA ASP A 192 -2.13 -24.52 -20.22
C ASP A 192 -3.56 -24.83 -20.74
N GLY A 193 -4.44 -25.38 -19.90
CA GLY A 193 -5.81 -25.77 -20.20
C GLY A 193 -6.87 -24.82 -19.58
N PRO A 194 -8.12 -25.33 -19.43
CA PRO A 194 -9.23 -24.55 -18.84
C PRO A 194 -8.93 -23.99 -17.46
N VAL A 195 -8.24 -24.75 -16.60
CA VAL A 195 -7.84 -24.30 -15.25
C VAL A 195 -6.96 -23.07 -15.35
N GLY A 196 -5.96 -23.07 -16.24
CA GLY A 196 -5.12 -21.89 -16.46
C GLY A 196 -5.93 -20.68 -16.99
N THR A 197 -6.89 -20.92 -17.87
CA THR A 197 -7.78 -19.87 -18.37
C THR A 197 -8.60 -19.21 -17.25
N ILE A 198 -9.10 -20.02 -16.30
CA ILE A 198 -9.84 -19.52 -15.12
C ILE A 198 -8.93 -18.67 -14.24
N VAL A 199 -7.71 -19.14 -13.95
CA VAL A 199 -6.72 -18.39 -13.14
C VAL A 199 -6.36 -17.06 -13.81
N ASP A 200 -6.11 -17.08 -15.12
CA ASP A 200 -5.75 -15.87 -15.85
C ASP A 200 -6.96 -14.89 -15.95
N ALA A 201 -8.19 -15.39 -16.07
CA ALA A 201 -9.40 -14.58 -16.02
C ALA A 201 -9.64 -13.97 -14.64
N PHE A 202 -9.41 -14.75 -13.57
CA PHE A 202 -9.49 -14.24 -12.19
C PHE A 202 -8.51 -13.10 -11.94
N MET A 203 -7.32 -13.15 -12.54
CA MET A 203 -6.38 -12.04 -12.48
C MET A 203 -6.92 -10.78 -13.17
N VAL A 204 -7.60 -10.92 -14.32
CA VAL A 204 -8.25 -9.77 -14.97
C VAL A 204 -9.32 -9.17 -14.08
N MET A 205 -10.08 -10.00 -13.37
CA MET A 205 -11.07 -9.55 -12.39
C MET A 205 -10.45 -8.76 -11.24
N SER A 206 -9.23 -9.08 -10.82
CA SER A 206 -8.52 -8.34 -9.76
C SER A 206 -8.24 -6.89 -10.12
N LEU A 207 -8.33 -6.50 -11.40
CA LEU A 207 -8.26 -5.10 -11.84
C LEU A 207 -9.39 -4.23 -11.24
N VAL A 208 -10.54 -4.83 -10.89
CA VAL A 208 -11.65 -4.11 -10.19
C VAL A 208 -11.15 -3.49 -8.90
N ILE A 209 -10.36 -4.26 -8.14
CA ILE A 209 -9.85 -3.82 -6.84
C ILE A 209 -8.83 -2.68 -7.00
N VAL A 210 -8.07 -2.69 -8.10
CA VAL A 210 -7.20 -1.54 -8.44
C VAL A 210 -8.03 -0.30 -8.73
N GLY A 211 -9.17 -0.46 -9.40
CA GLY A 211 -10.14 0.63 -9.59
C GLY A 211 -10.65 1.20 -8.26
N THR A 212 -10.92 0.34 -7.26
CA THR A 212 -11.29 0.78 -5.91
C THR A 212 -10.18 1.62 -5.26
N ASN A 213 -8.93 1.20 -5.40
CA ASN A 213 -7.77 1.95 -4.91
C ASN A 213 -7.64 3.33 -5.59
N MET A 214 -7.90 3.42 -6.88
CA MET A 214 -7.98 4.71 -7.58
C MET A 214 -9.12 5.58 -7.04
N GLY A 215 -10.27 4.98 -6.73
CA GLY A 215 -11.41 5.67 -6.09
C GLY A 215 -11.03 6.32 -4.76
N LEU A 216 -10.32 5.61 -3.88
CA LEU A 216 -9.80 6.19 -2.63
C LEU A 216 -8.88 7.39 -2.88
N SER A 217 -8.03 7.33 -3.91
CA SER A 217 -7.16 8.46 -4.28
C SER A 217 -7.96 9.65 -4.82
N VAL A 218 -9.05 9.42 -5.54
CA VAL A 218 -9.96 10.47 -6.01
C VAL A 218 -10.63 11.16 -4.82
N ILE A 219 -11.16 10.40 -3.86
CA ILE A 219 -11.78 10.92 -2.64
C ILE A 219 -10.77 11.78 -1.86
N GLN A 220 -9.55 11.30 -1.69
CA GLN A 220 -8.51 12.02 -0.97
C GLN A 220 -8.14 13.33 -1.67
N LEU A 221 -7.91 13.31 -2.99
CA LEU A 221 -7.58 14.53 -3.73
C LEU A 221 -8.74 15.51 -3.76
N ASN A 222 -9.97 15.03 -3.85
CA ASN A 222 -11.16 15.88 -3.79
C ASN A 222 -11.26 16.59 -2.43
N ALA A 223 -11.09 15.84 -1.34
CA ALA A 223 -11.04 16.41 0.01
C ALA A 223 -9.93 17.44 0.16
N GLY A 224 -8.72 17.14 -0.31
CA GLY A 224 -7.59 18.07 -0.25
C GLY A 224 -7.80 19.36 -1.09
N LEU A 225 -8.37 19.24 -2.29
CA LEU A 225 -8.69 20.42 -3.11
C LEU A 225 -9.81 21.26 -2.48
N GLY A 226 -10.83 20.63 -1.90
CA GLY A 226 -11.88 21.32 -1.15
C GLY A 226 -11.30 22.11 0.02
N ASN A 227 -10.39 21.50 0.77
CA ASN A 227 -9.70 22.15 1.89
C ASN A 227 -8.86 23.36 1.43
N LEU A 228 -8.08 23.21 0.36
CA LEU A 228 -7.18 24.27 -0.13
C LEU A 228 -7.92 25.43 -0.79
N LEU A 229 -9.03 25.17 -1.50
CA LEU A 229 -9.74 26.20 -2.29
C LEU A 229 -10.90 26.85 -1.52
N GLY A 230 -11.28 26.27 -0.40
CA GLY A 230 -12.38 26.73 0.44
C GLY A 230 -13.73 26.61 -0.27
N GLY A 231 -14.54 25.63 0.07
CA GLY A 231 -15.91 25.50 -0.41
C GLY A 231 -16.31 24.05 -0.76
N ASP A 232 -17.62 23.84 -0.94
CA ASP A 232 -18.23 22.54 -1.27
C ASP A 232 -18.08 22.17 -2.76
N MET A 233 -16.96 22.50 -3.41
CA MET A 233 -16.73 22.19 -4.81
C MET A 233 -16.32 20.72 -4.99
N ASN A 234 -17.06 20.01 -5.84
CA ASN A 234 -16.74 18.62 -6.20
C ASN A 234 -15.90 18.56 -7.46
N PHE A 235 -14.65 18.12 -7.31
CA PHE A 235 -13.67 17.96 -8.39
C PHE A 235 -13.51 16.49 -8.85
N GLU A 236 -14.28 15.53 -8.32
CA GLU A 236 -14.11 14.11 -8.57
C GLU A 236 -14.03 13.76 -10.05
N LEU A 237 -14.97 14.29 -10.86
CA LEU A 237 -14.97 14.02 -12.29
C LEU A 237 -13.72 14.53 -13.00
N VAL A 238 -13.25 15.73 -12.64
CA VAL A 238 -12.02 16.31 -13.20
C VAL A 238 -10.82 15.46 -12.83
N ILE A 239 -10.72 15.04 -11.56
CA ILE A 239 -9.64 14.18 -11.07
C ILE A 239 -9.65 12.83 -11.80
N ILE A 240 -10.82 12.22 -12.01
CA ILE A 240 -10.96 10.94 -12.74
C ILE A 240 -10.47 11.11 -14.19
N VAL A 241 -10.87 12.18 -14.86
CA VAL A 241 -10.44 12.43 -16.26
C VAL A 241 -8.93 12.65 -16.33
N VAL A 242 -8.36 13.44 -15.41
CA VAL A 242 -6.89 13.65 -15.33
C VAL A 242 -6.17 12.33 -15.07
N TYR A 243 -6.63 11.52 -14.14
CA TYR A 243 -6.05 10.19 -13.89
C TYR A 243 -6.11 9.27 -15.11
N LEU A 244 -7.23 9.26 -15.82
CA LEU A 244 -7.36 8.45 -17.03
C LEU A 244 -6.34 8.87 -18.09
N VAL A 245 -6.23 10.16 -18.37
CA VAL A 245 -5.28 10.71 -19.35
C VAL A 245 -3.84 10.40 -18.94
N MET A 246 -3.50 10.62 -17.67
CA MET A 246 -2.15 10.31 -17.14
C MET A 246 -1.85 8.81 -17.22
N THR A 247 -2.80 7.96 -16.86
CA THR A 247 -2.64 6.50 -16.92
C THR A 247 -2.35 6.04 -18.35
N ILE A 248 -3.12 6.53 -19.32
CA ILE A 248 -2.90 6.23 -20.75
C ILE A 248 -1.51 6.71 -21.18
N TYR A 249 -1.15 7.93 -20.84
CA TYR A 249 0.16 8.50 -21.18
C TYR A 249 1.34 7.68 -20.62
N PHE A 250 1.29 7.33 -19.33
CA PHE A 250 2.34 6.53 -18.69
C PHE A 250 2.37 5.09 -19.23
N ALA A 251 1.21 4.49 -19.50
CA ALA A 251 1.16 3.16 -20.10
C ALA A 251 1.81 3.15 -21.50
N CYS A 252 1.61 4.20 -22.29
CA CYS A 252 2.21 4.35 -23.63
C CYS A 252 3.72 4.68 -23.56
N SER A 253 4.17 5.43 -22.56
CA SER A 253 5.57 5.84 -22.42
C SER A 253 6.51 4.72 -21.93
N GLY A 254 5.95 3.71 -21.26
CA GLY A 254 6.69 2.58 -20.72
C GLY A 254 7.59 2.89 -19.51
N VAL A 255 8.17 1.83 -18.95
CA VAL A 255 8.95 1.87 -17.68
C VAL A 255 10.22 2.74 -17.78
N HIS A 256 10.83 2.81 -18.95
CA HIS A 256 12.07 3.59 -19.18
C HIS A 256 11.83 5.07 -19.48
N GLY A 257 10.57 5.49 -19.62
CA GLY A 257 10.18 6.85 -19.94
C GLY A 257 9.67 7.64 -18.73
N ALA A 258 8.53 8.29 -18.92
CA ALA A 258 7.92 9.18 -17.93
C ALA A 258 7.56 8.47 -16.59
N MET A 259 7.23 7.17 -16.61
CA MET A 259 6.97 6.40 -15.41
C MET A 259 8.17 6.36 -14.46
N GLY A 260 9.38 6.11 -14.96
CA GLY A 260 10.60 6.10 -14.14
C GLY A 260 10.92 7.48 -13.55
N ALA A 261 10.72 8.56 -14.32
CA ALA A 261 10.90 9.92 -13.84
C ALA A 261 9.91 10.27 -12.72
N LEU A 262 8.63 9.95 -12.90
CA LEU A 262 7.59 10.17 -11.90
C LEU A 262 7.87 9.39 -10.60
N SER A 263 8.31 8.13 -10.70
CA SER A 263 8.67 7.32 -9.52
C SER A 263 9.83 7.92 -8.73
N ASN A 264 10.83 8.49 -9.42
CA ASN A 264 11.94 9.16 -8.75
C ASN A 264 11.46 10.43 -8.01
N VAL A 265 10.62 11.25 -8.65
CA VAL A 265 10.05 12.46 -8.02
C VAL A 265 9.24 12.08 -6.79
N ASN A 266 8.34 11.10 -6.90
CA ASN A 266 7.55 10.62 -5.79
C ASN A 266 8.43 10.10 -4.63
N ALA A 267 9.46 9.32 -4.91
CA ALA A 267 10.37 8.82 -3.88
C ALA A 267 11.09 9.96 -3.15
N ILE A 268 11.52 11.00 -3.88
CA ILE A 268 12.16 12.19 -3.28
C ILE A 268 11.17 12.95 -2.42
N MET A 269 9.93 13.16 -2.89
CA MET A 269 8.88 13.84 -2.11
C MET A 269 8.56 13.08 -0.83
N TYR A 270 8.38 11.77 -0.88
CA TYR A 270 8.12 10.96 0.31
C TYR A 270 9.25 11.01 1.32
N VAL A 271 10.52 10.92 0.88
CA VAL A 271 11.68 11.07 1.77
C VAL A 271 11.71 12.48 2.35
N GLY A 272 11.41 13.50 1.54
CA GLY A 272 11.34 14.89 1.99
C GLY A 272 10.31 15.10 3.10
N ILE A 273 9.10 14.54 2.94
CA ILE A 273 8.04 14.62 3.96
C ILE A 273 8.47 13.90 5.25
N ILE A 274 9.04 12.69 5.15
CA ILE A 274 9.54 11.94 6.31
C ILE A 274 10.57 12.76 7.08
N LEU A 275 11.56 13.34 6.39
CA LEU A 275 12.61 14.12 7.01
C LEU A 275 12.06 15.42 7.63
N PHE A 276 11.13 16.08 6.93
CA PHE A 276 10.47 17.26 7.44
C PHE A 276 9.74 16.97 8.75
N VAL A 277 8.85 15.96 8.76
CA VAL A 277 8.11 15.59 9.97
C VAL A 277 9.04 15.10 11.09
N LEU A 278 10.11 14.36 10.77
CA LEU A 278 11.09 13.92 11.75
C LEU A 278 11.78 15.11 12.45
N ILE A 279 12.17 16.13 11.68
CA ILE A 279 12.84 17.31 12.21
C ILE A 279 11.88 18.14 13.06
N CYS A 280 10.69 18.41 12.54
CA CYS A 280 9.69 19.25 13.18
C CYS A 280 8.96 18.56 14.35
N GLY A 281 8.71 17.26 14.25
CA GLY A 281 8.01 16.46 15.28
C GLY A 281 8.87 16.01 16.47
N GLY A 282 10.16 16.45 16.53
CA GLY A 282 11.05 16.12 17.63
C GLY A 282 11.85 14.84 17.41
N VAL A 283 13.04 14.98 16.82
CA VAL A 283 13.94 13.90 16.40
C VAL A 283 14.12 12.82 17.48
N ASN A 284 14.45 13.21 18.70
CA ASN A 284 14.75 12.26 19.78
C ASN A 284 13.51 11.44 20.19
N ARG A 285 12.33 12.08 20.28
CA ARG A 285 11.07 11.42 20.64
C ARG A 285 10.66 10.42 19.54
N LEU A 286 10.72 10.81 18.28
CA LEU A 286 10.34 9.97 17.15
C LEU A 286 11.33 8.84 16.88
N LEU A 287 12.63 9.06 17.01
CA LEU A 287 13.63 7.98 16.92
C LEU A 287 13.53 7.00 18.09
N GLY A 288 13.24 7.47 19.30
CA GLY A 288 12.94 6.63 20.43
C GLY A 288 11.69 5.77 20.20
N LEU A 289 10.60 6.38 19.72
CA LEU A 289 9.38 5.66 19.33
C LEU A 289 9.65 4.64 18.23
N TYR A 290 10.43 5.01 17.20
CA TYR A 290 10.81 4.10 16.11
C TYR A 290 11.57 2.87 16.64
N SER A 291 12.60 3.09 17.46
CA SER A 291 13.39 2.01 18.04
C SER A 291 12.52 1.06 18.86
N THR A 292 11.66 1.60 19.73
CA THR A 292 10.75 0.81 20.58
C THR A 292 9.75 0.03 19.73
N THR A 293 9.06 0.70 18.80
CA THR A 293 7.99 0.07 18.00
C THR A 293 8.53 -1.01 17.08
N VAL A 294 9.66 -0.75 16.39
CA VAL A 294 10.25 -1.71 15.45
C VAL A 294 10.85 -2.91 16.17
N SER A 295 11.57 -2.70 17.29
CA SER A 295 12.15 -3.82 18.04
C SER A 295 11.07 -4.73 18.62
N ASP A 296 10.03 -4.17 19.21
CA ASP A 296 8.91 -4.93 19.77
C ASP A 296 8.12 -5.64 18.64
N PHE A 297 7.92 -5.00 17.50
CA PHE A 297 7.28 -5.63 16.32
C PHE A 297 8.08 -6.83 15.80
N ILE A 298 9.41 -6.72 15.70
CA ILE A 298 10.25 -7.84 15.26
C ILE A 298 10.13 -9.01 16.22
N MET A 299 10.15 -8.76 17.52
CA MET A 299 10.00 -9.80 18.54
C MET A 299 8.62 -10.44 18.54
N LYS A 300 7.56 -9.67 18.27
CA LYS A 300 6.16 -10.12 18.24
C LYS A 300 5.65 -10.48 16.85
N TYR A 301 6.48 -10.43 15.81
CA TYR A 301 6.04 -10.61 14.43
C TYR A 301 5.22 -11.88 14.21
N ILE A 302 5.73 -13.04 14.63
CA ILE A 302 5.03 -14.32 14.45
C ILE A 302 3.72 -14.38 15.25
N PRO A 303 3.69 -14.04 16.56
CA PRO A 303 2.43 -13.91 17.30
C PRO A 303 1.41 -12.97 16.66
N LEU A 304 1.83 -11.79 16.18
CA LEU A 304 0.94 -10.80 15.58
C LEU A 304 0.37 -11.30 14.23
N VAL A 305 1.22 -11.80 13.34
CA VAL A 305 0.79 -12.32 12.03
C VAL A 305 -0.06 -13.57 12.18
N GLY A 306 0.29 -14.43 13.15
CA GLY A 306 -0.36 -15.72 13.39
C GLY A 306 -1.65 -15.65 14.18
N PHE A 307 -1.99 -14.51 14.76
CA PHE A 307 -3.17 -14.39 15.62
C PHE A 307 -4.47 -14.38 14.80
N ALA A 308 -5.37 -15.30 15.09
CA ALA A 308 -6.66 -15.47 14.41
C ALA A 308 -7.86 -15.38 15.36
N ASP A 309 -7.67 -14.90 16.58
CA ASP A 309 -8.69 -14.79 17.63
C ASP A 309 -9.58 -16.05 17.75
N PRO A 310 -9.00 -17.21 18.10
CA PRO A 310 -9.78 -18.47 18.12
C PRO A 310 -10.66 -18.64 19.36
N VAL A 311 -10.40 -17.88 20.43
CA VAL A 311 -11.03 -18.06 21.75
C VAL A 311 -12.09 -17.00 21.99
N GLN A 312 -11.72 -15.73 21.95
CA GLN A 312 -12.66 -14.64 22.26
C GLN A 312 -13.64 -14.37 21.12
N GLN A 313 -13.20 -14.60 19.88
CA GLN A 313 -14.01 -14.41 18.66
C GLN A 313 -14.71 -13.04 18.61
N THR A 314 -13.97 -11.99 18.94
CA THR A 314 -14.47 -10.61 19.03
C THR A 314 -14.96 -10.05 17.67
N GLY A 315 -14.59 -10.69 16.56
CA GLY A 315 -14.86 -10.19 15.21
C GLY A 315 -13.88 -9.10 14.74
N TRP A 316 -13.01 -8.63 15.63
CA TRP A 316 -12.04 -7.59 15.29
C TRP A 316 -11.04 -8.07 14.23
N GLN A 317 -10.55 -9.30 14.34
CA GLN A 317 -9.59 -9.87 13.38
C GLN A 317 -10.21 -9.98 11.98
N GLU A 318 -11.47 -10.39 11.88
CA GLU A 318 -12.20 -10.50 10.62
C GLU A 318 -12.37 -9.13 9.94
N SER A 319 -12.74 -8.13 10.74
CA SER A 319 -13.00 -6.76 10.25
C SER A 319 -11.71 -5.97 9.94
N ASN A 320 -10.59 -6.33 10.56
CA ASN A 320 -9.32 -5.62 10.45
C ASN A 320 -8.24 -6.48 9.77
N SER A 321 -7.46 -7.27 10.50
CA SER A 321 -6.27 -7.93 9.94
C SER A 321 -6.58 -8.83 8.76
N MET A 322 -7.67 -9.61 8.78
CA MET A 322 -8.06 -10.48 7.68
C MET A 322 -8.53 -9.69 6.46
N PHE A 323 -9.25 -8.59 6.70
CA PHE A 323 -9.62 -7.65 5.65
C PHE A 323 -8.36 -7.15 4.91
N TYR A 324 -7.36 -6.66 5.65
CA TYR A 324 -6.13 -6.15 5.04
C TYR A 324 -5.30 -7.24 4.35
N TYR A 325 -5.25 -8.46 4.89
CA TYR A 325 -4.58 -9.58 4.23
C TYR A 325 -5.27 -9.95 2.92
N SER A 326 -6.60 -9.98 2.89
CA SER A 326 -7.35 -10.23 1.65
C SER A 326 -7.20 -9.08 0.65
N TRP A 327 -7.25 -7.83 1.12
CA TRP A 327 -7.04 -6.66 0.29
C TRP A 327 -5.64 -6.63 -0.33
N ASN A 328 -4.62 -7.09 0.37
CA ASN A 328 -3.27 -7.15 -0.18
C ASN A 328 -3.05 -8.38 -1.09
N ALA A 329 -3.70 -9.50 -0.82
CA ALA A 329 -3.51 -10.73 -1.60
C ALA A 329 -4.15 -10.64 -2.99
N MET A 330 -5.36 -10.09 -3.11
CA MET A 330 -6.09 -10.05 -4.38
C MET A 330 -5.54 -9.01 -5.37
N PRO A 331 -5.45 -7.70 -5.05
CA PRO A 331 -4.86 -6.73 -5.96
C PRO A 331 -3.34 -6.87 -6.04
N GLY A 332 -2.71 -7.52 -5.07
CA GLY A 332 -1.28 -7.82 -5.04
C GLY A 332 -0.76 -8.60 -6.24
N LEU A 333 -1.62 -9.29 -6.97
CA LEU A 333 -1.25 -9.94 -8.23
C LEU A 333 -0.74 -8.95 -9.27
N LEU A 334 -1.28 -7.74 -9.36
CA LEU A 334 -0.81 -6.73 -10.33
C LEU A 334 0.57 -6.17 -9.97
N PRO A 335 0.82 -5.67 -8.75
CA PRO A 335 2.19 -5.36 -8.33
C PRO A 335 3.15 -6.55 -8.49
N ALA A 336 2.72 -7.79 -8.24
CA ALA A 336 3.52 -8.99 -8.44
C ALA A 336 3.98 -9.14 -9.89
N PHE A 337 3.06 -8.94 -10.86
CA PHE A 337 3.39 -8.91 -12.28
C PHE A 337 4.36 -7.79 -12.62
N PHE A 338 4.12 -6.63 -12.07
CA PHE A 338 4.96 -5.46 -12.27
C PHE A 338 6.37 -5.71 -11.74
N TYR A 339 6.55 -6.18 -10.51
CA TYR A 339 7.85 -6.53 -9.95
C TYR A 339 8.59 -7.58 -10.79
N ALA A 340 7.88 -8.62 -11.23
CA ALA A 340 8.45 -9.62 -12.10
C ALA A 340 8.95 -9.00 -13.42
N SER A 341 8.14 -8.13 -14.05
CA SER A 341 8.43 -7.54 -15.37
C SER A 341 9.69 -6.68 -15.39
N ILE A 342 9.96 -5.92 -14.33
CA ILE A 342 11.11 -5.01 -14.23
C ILE A 342 12.37 -5.69 -13.69
N SER A 343 12.29 -6.95 -13.26
CA SER A 343 13.37 -7.63 -12.51
C SER A 343 14.18 -8.64 -13.33
N TYR A 344 14.01 -8.69 -14.65
CA TYR A 344 14.84 -9.54 -15.51
C TYR A 344 16.34 -9.26 -15.27
N GLY A 345 17.13 -10.31 -15.16
CA GLY A 345 18.58 -10.24 -14.92
C GLY A 345 18.99 -9.96 -13.47
N ARG A 346 18.05 -9.81 -12.52
CA ARG A 346 18.35 -9.67 -11.10
C ARG A 346 18.51 -11.02 -10.41
N LYS A 347 19.25 -11.07 -9.29
CA LYS A 347 19.31 -12.24 -8.43
C LYS A 347 18.04 -12.34 -7.59
N LEU A 348 17.62 -13.55 -7.23
CA LEU A 348 16.42 -13.75 -6.42
C LEU A 348 16.50 -13.06 -5.06
N LYS A 349 17.65 -13.05 -4.40
CA LYS A 349 17.83 -12.32 -3.15
C LYS A 349 17.71 -10.80 -3.31
N GLU A 350 18.16 -10.24 -4.45
CA GLU A 350 17.99 -8.82 -4.75
C GLU A 350 16.51 -8.52 -4.98
N PHE A 351 15.80 -9.41 -5.70
CA PHE A 351 14.36 -9.31 -5.92
C PHE A 351 13.58 -9.26 -4.61
N VAL A 352 13.86 -10.19 -3.70
CA VAL A 352 13.19 -10.25 -2.38
C VAL A 352 13.57 -9.03 -1.54
N LEU A 353 14.85 -8.67 -1.47
CA LEU A 353 15.31 -7.55 -0.67
C LEU A 353 14.66 -6.23 -1.11
N VAL A 354 14.64 -5.94 -2.41
CA VAL A 354 14.12 -4.66 -2.90
C VAL A 354 12.61 -4.57 -2.79
N ASN A 355 11.88 -5.66 -3.04
CA ASN A 355 10.43 -5.61 -3.00
C ASN A 355 9.82 -5.84 -1.60
N ILE A 356 10.63 -6.24 -0.60
CA ILE A 356 10.17 -6.42 0.79
C ILE A 356 10.86 -5.46 1.73
N MET A 357 12.21 -5.51 1.84
CA MET A 357 12.92 -4.76 2.88
C MET A 357 12.90 -3.25 2.64
N VAL A 358 13.03 -2.82 1.38
CA VAL A 358 13.01 -1.38 1.06
C VAL A 358 11.65 -0.76 1.38
N PRO A 359 10.50 -1.28 0.86
CA PRO A 359 9.21 -0.71 1.21
C PRO A 359 8.85 -0.91 2.69
N THR A 360 9.27 -2.01 3.34
CA THR A 360 9.09 -2.21 4.78
C THR A 360 9.78 -1.12 5.59
N PHE A 361 11.06 -0.87 5.33
CA PHE A 361 11.81 0.18 6.03
C PHE A 361 11.18 1.54 5.83
N PHE A 362 10.82 1.85 4.59
CA PHE A 362 10.20 3.13 4.26
C PHE A 362 8.84 3.31 4.96
N MET A 363 8.01 2.28 4.94
CA MET A 363 6.69 2.29 5.56
C MET A 363 6.78 2.39 7.09
N THR A 364 7.71 1.68 7.74
CA THR A 364 7.90 1.80 9.19
C THR A 364 8.34 3.20 9.59
N CYS A 365 9.23 3.84 8.81
CA CYS A 365 9.58 5.24 9.02
C CYS A 365 8.36 6.16 8.88
N TRP A 366 7.55 5.97 7.83
CA TRP A 366 6.36 6.79 7.61
C TRP A 366 5.37 6.69 8.76
N TYR A 367 4.96 5.47 9.11
CA TYR A 367 3.95 5.28 10.17
C TYR A 367 4.43 5.74 11.54
N VAL A 368 5.72 5.59 11.85
CA VAL A 368 6.22 6.06 13.14
C VAL A 368 6.40 7.58 13.15
N PHE A 369 6.96 8.17 12.09
CA PHE A 369 7.23 9.60 12.13
C PHE A 369 5.97 10.41 11.85
N VAL A 370 5.25 10.14 10.76
CA VAL A 370 4.03 10.86 10.42
C VAL A 370 2.87 10.41 11.31
N GLY A 371 2.63 9.10 11.38
CA GLY A 371 1.54 8.56 12.20
C GLY A 371 1.76 8.75 13.70
N GLY A 372 3.00 8.61 14.19
CA GLY A 372 3.34 8.87 15.59
C GLY A 372 3.16 10.33 15.97
N THR A 373 3.56 11.28 15.10
CA THR A 373 3.29 12.72 15.33
C THR A 373 1.79 13.00 15.35
N ALA A 374 1.00 12.37 14.45
CA ALA A 374 -0.45 12.50 14.45
C ALA A 374 -1.08 11.99 15.75
N ILE A 375 -0.64 10.82 16.25
CA ILE A 375 -1.09 10.29 17.55
C ILE A 375 -0.73 11.26 18.68
N PHE A 376 0.48 11.79 18.69
CA PHE A 376 0.88 12.76 19.71
C PHE A 376 0.01 14.02 19.66
N GLY A 377 -0.31 14.53 18.46
CA GLY A 377 -1.24 15.64 18.30
C GLY A 377 -2.62 15.33 18.89
N VAL A 378 -3.15 14.13 18.65
CA VAL A 378 -4.43 13.70 19.24
C VAL A 378 -4.35 13.62 20.78
N MET A 379 -3.26 13.11 21.33
CA MET A 379 -3.04 13.06 22.79
C MET A 379 -2.99 14.47 23.41
N ASP A 380 -2.49 15.43 22.67
CA ASP A 380 -2.38 16.83 23.12
C ASP A 380 -3.63 17.68 22.75
N GLY A 381 -4.69 17.07 22.25
CA GLY A 381 -5.99 17.72 22.02
C GLY A 381 -6.05 18.54 20.72
N SER A 382 -5.35 18.13 19.66
CA SER A 382 -5.31 18.86 18.38
C SER A 382 -6.62 18.93 17.58
N GLY A 383 -7.69 18.23 17.99
CA GLY A 383 -8.92 18.12 17.21
C GLY A 383 -8.85 17.21 15.98
N LEU A 384 -7.70 16.61 15.68
CA LEU A 384 -7.50 15.75 14.50
C LEU A 384 -8.41 14.53 14.51
N ALA A 385 -8.66 13.95 15.68
CA ALA A 385 -9.52 12.78 15.83
C ALA A 385 -10.98 13.09 15.45
N GLU A 386 -11.47 14.26 15.85
CA GLU A 386 -12.82 14.77 15.58
C GLU A 386 -13.00 15.05 14.08
N VAL A 387 -12.00 15.66 13.43
CA VAL A 387 -12.01 15.90 11.98
C VAL A 387 -12.05 14.59 11.20
N ILE A 388 -11.22 13.60 11.58
CA ILE A 388 -11.26 12.28 10.94
C ILE A 388 -12.60 11.57 11.16
N ALA A 389 -13.22 11.73 12.31
CA ALA A 389 -14.51 11.13 12.63
C ALA A 389 -15.67 11.76 11.85
N SER A 390 -15.65 13.07 11.63
CA SER A 390 -16.73 13.81 10.94
C SER A 390 -16.59 13.79 9.42
N GLU A 391 -15.37 13.91 8.88
CA GLU A 391 -15.13 14.08 7.44
C GLU A 391 -14.52 12.83 6.78
N GLY A 392 -14.11 11.84 7.61
CA GLY A 392 -13.57 10.57 7.14
C GLY A 392 -12.06 10.57 6.91
N SER A 393 -11.53 9.40 6.54
CA SER A 393 -10.08 9.18 6.42
C SER A 393 -9.42 9.94 5.25
N GLY A 394 -10.19 10.39 4.26
CA GLY A 394 -9.66 11.09 3.09
C GLY A 394 -9.04 12.44 3.42
N ILE A 395 -9.60 13.17 4.41
CA ILE A 395 -9.10 14.49 4.84
C ILE A 395 -7.90 14.39 5.79
N ALA A 396 -7.69 13.23 6.42
CA ALA A 396 -6.79 13.08 7.57
C ALA A 396 -5.38 13.64 7.35
N THR A 397 -4.79 13.39 6.17
CA THR A 397 -3.43 13.89 5.86
C THR A 397 -3.40 15.41 5.71
N PHE A 398 -4.44 16.01 5.13
CA PHE A 398 -4.53 17.46 4.95
C PHE A 398 -4.79 18.15 6.29
N ALA A 399 -5.77 17.66 7.06
CA ALA A 399 -6.04 18.15 8.41
C ALA A 399 -4.80 18.04 9.33
N PHE A 400 -4.04 16.96 9.23
CA PHE A 400 -2.77 16.80 9.96
C PHE A 400 -1.76 17.90 9.57
N LEU A 401 -1.64 18.19 8.28
CA LEU A 401 -0.72 19.24 7.81
C LEU A 401 -1.19 20.62 8.25
N ASP A 402 -2.47 20.95 8.14
CA ASP A 402 -3.03 22.22 8.54
C ASP A 402 -2.83 22.49 10.04
N ILE A 403 -3.23 21.52 10.89
CA ILE A 403 -3.08 21.64 12.35
C ILE A 403 -1.61 21.83 12.75
N HIS A 404 -0.67 21.23 12.01
CA HIS A 404 0.74 21.29 12.39
C HIS A 404 1.53 22.39 11.67
N CYS A 405 1.03 22.94 10.56
CA CYS A 405 1.70 23.99 9.80
C CYS A 405 1.13 25.41 10.10
N ASP A 406 -0.17 25.53 10.39
CA ASP A 406 -0.81 26.83 10.57
C ASP A 406 -0.66 27.44 11.97
N GLY A 407 0.02 26.74 12.90
CA GLY A 407 0.44 27.30 14.19
C GLY A 407 -0.60 28.23 14.85
N GLY A 408 -1.84 27.77 15.04
CA GLY A 408 -2.80 28.45 15.92
C GLY A 408 -2.16 28.59 17.30
N ASP A 409 -2.33 29.75 17.93
CA ASP A 409 -1.56 30.27 19.08
C ASP A 409 -1.35 29.35 20.30
N ASP A 410 -2.01 28.18 20.36
CA ASP A 410 -1.98 27.29 21.51
C ASP A 410 -1.29 25.93 21.31
N LEU A 411 -0.95 25.51 20.08
CA LEU A 411 -0.36 24.19 19.80
C LEU A 411 0.85 24.25 18.84
N CYS A 412 1.90 24.95 19.25
CA CYS A 412 3.17 25.00 18.49
C CYS A 412 3.96 23.70 18.56
N TYR A 413 3.50 22.61 17.89
CA TYR A 413 4.34 21.43 17.69
C TYR A 413 5.52 21.67 16.74
N PHE A 414 5.39 22.64 15.82
CA PHE A 414 6.42 23.03 14.86
C PHE A 414 7.17 24.32 15.21
N ARG A 415 7.16 24.77 16.46
CA ARG A 415 7.95 25.95 16.89
C ARG A 415 9.43 25.90 16.49
N GLY A 416 9.99 24.72 16.33
CA GLY A 416 11.36 24.54 15.84
C GLY A 416 11.59 24.97 14.38
N CYS A 417 10.57 24.89 13.50
CA CYS A 417 10.70 25.29 12.10
C CYS A 417 10.55 26.80 11.90
N HIS A 418 9.77 27.50 12.72
CA HIS A 418 9.67 28.94 12.64
C HIS A 418 11.01 29.64 12.93
N LEU A 419 11.83 29.04 13.80
CA LEU A 419 13.18 29.58 14.11
C LEU A 419 14.18 29.39 12.95
N LEU A 420 13.96 28.45 12.05
CA LEU A 420 14.82 28.19 10.89
C LEU A 420 14.42 29.00 9.64
N LEU A 421 13.20 29.58 9.62
CA LEU A 421 12.68 30.32 8.48
C LEU A 421 12.56 31.84 8.72
N LEU A 422 12.77 32.31 9.96
CA LEU A 422 12.80 33.73 10.24
C LEU A 422 14.20 34.31 10.01
N PRO A 423 14.31 35.49 9.40
CA PRO A 423 15.58 36.20 9.33
C PRO A 423 16.07 36.59 10.74
N PRO A 424 17.41 36.74 10.96
CA PRO A 424 18.02 36.84 12.29
C PRO A 424 17.71 38.13 13.07
N ASP A 425 16.80 38.98 12.61
CA ASP A 425 16.56 40.34 13.15
C ASP A 425 15.22 40.52 13.84
N VAL A 426 14.52 39.44 14.29
CA VAL A 426 13.27 39.60 15.05
C VAL A 426 13.58 39.70 16.54
N PRO A 427 13.19 40.81 17.24
CA PRO A 427 13.50 40.99 18.65
C PRO A 427 12.87 39.95 19.57
N GLU A 428 13.60 39.57 20.61
CA GLU A 428 13.23 38.56 21.63
C GLU A 428 12.00 38.91 22.50
N GLU A 429 11.37 40.08 22.32
CA GLU A 429 10.28 40.56 23.20
C GLU A 429 8.93 39.82 23.05
N CYS A 430 8.79 38.88 22.09
CA CYS A 430 7.56 38.08 21.95
C CYS A 430 7.52 36.84 22.84
N HIS A 431 8.52 36.57 23.69
CA HIS A 431 8.67 35.29 24.40
C HIS A 431 7.95 35.21 25.77
N GLU A 432 7.46 36.31 26.36
CA GLU A 432 6.90 36.25 27.71
C GLU A 432 5.37 36.27 27.82
N GLY A 433 4.64 36.34 26.71
CA GLY A 433 3.17 36.43 26.68
C GLY A 433 2.40 35.09 26.63
N CYS A 434 3.03 33.94 26.34
CA CYS A 434 2.36 32.68 26.04
C CYS A 434 2.53 31.59 27.09
N CYS A 435 2.86 31.93 28.32
CA CYS A 435 2.87 30.97 29.45
C CYS A 435 1.94 31.46 30.57
N ARG A 436 0.63 31.38 30.35
CA ARG A 436 -0.39 31.36 31.41
C ARG A 436 -1.55 30.49 31.00
#